data_67349598c6374165b6e8877c34a1b956
#
_entry.id   67349598c6374165b6e8877c34a1b956
#
_cell.length_a   1.000
_cell.length_b   1.000
_cell.length_c   1.000
_cell.angle_alpha   90.00
_cell.angle_beta   90.00
_cell.angle_gamma   90.00
#
_symmetry.space_group_name_H-M   'P 1'
#
loop_
_entity.id
_entity.type
_entity.pdbx_description
1 polymer ?
#
loop_
_entity_poly.entity_id
_entity_poly.type
_entity_poly.pdbx_seq_one_letter_code
_entity_poly.pdbx_strand_id
1 'polypeptide(L)'
;MKNINPTQTSAWQALQNHFDAMKEVTLADLFAKDADRFGKFSATFNDQMLVDYSKNRITEETLSKLLDLAKETDLAGAIKSMFSGEKINRTEDRAVLHVALRNRSNTPIMVDGKDVMPEVNAVLEKMKKFSEAIISGEWKGYTGKPITDVVNIGIGGSDLGPFMVTEALRPYKNHLNMHFVSNVDGTHIAEVLKKVNPESTLFLVASKTFTTQETMTNAHSARDWFLKTADDEKHVAKHFAALSTNTKAVGDFGIDTANMFEFWDWVGGRYSLWSAIGLSIILSVGYDNFVELLSGAHEMDKHFSTTPFEKNLPVLLALIGIWYNNFFGAETEAILPYDQYMHRFAAYFQQGNMESNGKYVDRDGNAVDYQTGPIIWGEPGTNGQHAFYQLIHQGTKLVPCDFIAPAITHNPLSDHHPKLLSNFFAQTEALAFGKSRDVVEQEFRDQGKDPAQLENVVPFKVFEGNRPTNSILLREITPFSLGALIALYEHKIFTQGAILNIFTFDQWGVELGKQLANRILPELGDDKSVDSHDSSTNGLINRYKAWRD
;
A
#
# COMPACT_ATOMS: atom_id res chain seq x y z
N MET A 1 1.79 -21.55 -12.07
CA MET A 1 0.63 -20.71 -12.51
C MET A 1 0.40 -20.93 -14.01
N LYS A 2 -0.85 -21.10 -14.45
CA LYS A 2 -1.22 -21.19 -15.87
C LYS A 2 -1.31 -19.78 -16.48
N ASN A 3 -0.97 -19.66 -17.76
CA ASN A 3 -1.14 -18.44 -18.53
C ASN A 3 -2.48 -18.55 -19.28
N ILE A 4 -3.48 -17.80 -18.83
CA ILE A 4 -4.82 -17.81 -19.41
C ILE A 4 -5.21 -16.36 -19.66
N ASN A 5 -5.40 -15.99 -20.93
CA ASN A 5 -5.93 -14.67 -21.26
C ASN A 5 -7.39 -14.57 -20.79
N PRO A 6 -7.73 -13.65 -19.86
CA PRO A 6 -9.06 -13.57 -19.29
C PRO A 6 -10.14 -13.27 -20.34
N THR A 7 -9.83 -12.47 -21.38
CA THR A 7 -10.80 -12.07 -22.42
C THR A 7 -11.22 -13.23 -23.31
N GLN A 8 -10.45 -14.32 -23.33
CA GLN A 8 -10.75 -15.53 -24.10
C GLN A 8 -11.56 -16.56 -23.33
N THR A 9 -11.85 -16.31 -22.04
CA THR A 9 -12.65 -17.20 -21.21
C THR A 9 -14.14 -17.05 -21.50
N SER A 10 -14.91 -18.13 -21.30
CA SER A 10 -16.39 -18.07 -21.41
C SER A 10 -17.00 -17.15 -20.35
N ALA A 11 -16.40 -17.11 -19.16
CA ALA A 11 -16.82 -16.25 -18.06
C ALA A 11 -16.68 -14.76 -18.40
N TRP A 12 -15.59 -14.34 -19.08
CA TRP A 12 -15.43 -12.96 -19.52
C TRP A 12 -16.52 -12.55 -20.52
N GLN A 13 -16.81 -13.41 -21.49
CA GLN A 13 -17.87 -13.15 -22.47
C GLN A 13 -19.24 -13.07 -21.78
N ALA A 14 -19.51 -13.95 -20.81
CA ALA A 14 -20.72 -13.90 -20.01
C ALA A 14 -20.84 -12.63 -19.17
N LEU A 15 -19.71 -12.11 -18.63
CA LEU A 15 -19.66 -10.84 -17.92
C LEU A 15 -19.91 -9.65 -18.85
N GLN A 16 -19.35 -9.67 -20.06
CA GLN A 16 -19.58 -8.62 -21.07
C GLN A 16 -21.07 -8.53 -21.44
N ASN A 17 -21.71 -9.67 -21.69
CA ASN A 17 -23.16 -9.72 -21.96
C ASN A 17 -23.99 -9.28 -20.73
N HIS A 18 -23.56 -9.66 -19.54
CA HIS A 18 -24.21 -9.27 -18.29
C HIS A 18 -24.08 -7.78 -18.00
N PHE A 19 -22.94 -7.17 -18.35
CA PHE A 19 -22.71 -5.74 -18.23
C PHE A 19 -23.73 -4.91 -19.01
N ASP A 20 -24.12 -5.35 -20.21
CA ASP A 20 -25.13 -4.66 -21.01
C ASP A 20 -26.50 -4.56 -20.31
N ALA A 21 -26.83 -5.56 -19.49
CA ALA A 21 -28.03 -5.54 -18.65
C ALA A 21 -27.85 -4.72 -17.34
N MET A 22 -26.60 -4.61 -16.85
CA MET A 22 -26.31 -3.98 -15.55
C MET A 22 -25.92 -2.50 -15.65
N LYS A 23 -25.44 -2.03 -16.80
CA LYS A 23 -24.88 -0.67 -16.96
C LYS A 23 -25.85 0.47 -16.61
N GLU A 24 -27.16 0.23 -16.75
CA GLU A 24 -28.22 1.20 -16.42
C GLU A 24 -28.89 0.94 -15.07
N VAL A 25 -28.57 -0.17 -14.40
CA VAL A 25 -29.15 -0.51 -13.09
C VAL A 25 -28.55 0.38 -12.02
N THR A 26 -29.41 1.00 -11.21
CA THR A 26 -28.97 1.88 -10.13
C THR A 26 -28.87 1.15 -8.80
N LEU A 27 -28.07 1.68 -7.89
CA LEU A 27 -28.00 1.20 -6.50
C LEU A 27 -29.36 1.36 -5.80
N ALA A 28 -30.08 2.44 -6.08
CA ALA A 28 -31.44 2.64 -5.55
C ALA A 28 -32.39 1.50 -5.96
N ASP A 29 -32.36 1.07 -7.23
CA ASP A 29 -33.15 -0.06 -7.72
C ASP A 29 -32.78 -1.37 -7.05
N LEU A 30 -31.47 -1.59 -6.86
CA LEU A 30 -30.95 -2.81 -6.23
C LEU A 30 -31.39 -2.92 -4.76
N PHE A 31 -31.32 -1.83 -4.00
CA PHE A 31 -31.77 -1.79 -2.61
C PHE A 31 -33.29 -1.83 -2.48
N ALA A 32 -34.03 -1.24 -3.43
CA ALA A 32 -35.49 -1.34 -3.45
C ALA A 32 -36.00 -2.76 -3.72
N LYS A 33 -35.25 -3.54 -4.52
CA LYS A 33 -35.59 -4.93 -4.85
C LYS A 33 -35.19 -5.94 -3.79
N ASP A 34 -34.18 -5.62 -2.96
CA ASP A 34 -33.60 -6.54 -1.98
C ASP A 34 -33.28 -5.82 -0.66
N ALA A 35 -34.21 -5.95 0.29
CA ALA A 35 -34.09 -5.33 1.62
C ALA A 35 -32.96 -5.96 2.48
N ASP A 36 -32.53 -7.19 2.17
CA ASP A 36 -31.46 -7.90 2.87
C ASP A 36 -30.10 -7.81 2.15
N ARG A 37 -29.95 -6.80 1.35
CA ARG A 37 -28.75 -6.63 0.54
C ARG A 37 -27.45 -6.56 1.37
N PHE A 38 -27.51 -5.91 2.53
CA PHE A 38 -26.39 -5.90 3.47
C PHE A 38 -26.03 -7.31 3.95
N GLY A 39 -26.99 -8.12 4.35
CA GLY A 39 -26.74 -9.49 4.81
C GLY A 39 -26.10 -10.38 3.73
N LYS A 40 -26.46 -10.17 2.46
CA LYS A 40 -25.94 -10.95 1.32
C LYS A 40 -24.57 -10.49 0.84
N PHE A 41 -24.27 -9.20 0.95
CA PHE A 41 -23.07 -8.58 0.38
C PHE A 41 -22.18 -7.94 1.46
N SER A 42 -22.09 -8.60 2.62
CA SER A 42 -21.12 -8.29 3.66
C SER A 42 -20.54 -9.57 4.26
N ALA A 43 -19.34 -9.45 4.83
CA ALA A 43 -18.72 -10.55 5.56
C ALA A 43 -17.80 -10.02 6.66
N THR A 44 -17.68 -10.80 7.74
CA THR A 44 -16.85 -10.46 8.90
C THR A 44 -15.64 -11.37 8.97
N PHE A 45 -14.47 -10.79 9.25
CA PHE A 45 -13.23 -11.51 9.47
C PHE A 45 -12.86 -11.46 10.96
N ASN A 46 -12.80 -12.63 11.61
CA ASN A 46 -12.35 -12.83 13.00
C ASN A 46 -12.96 -11.86 14.03
N ASP A 47 -14.19 -11.40 13.81
CA ASP A 47 -14.87 -10.36 14.64
C ASP A 47 -14.01 -9.07 14.82
N GLN A 48 -13.06 -8.84 13.92
CA GLN A 48 -12.16 -7.67 13.94
C GLN A 48 -12.40 -6.73 12.77
N MET A 49 -12.96 -7.24 11.67
CA MET A 49 -13.16 -6.48 10.44
C MET A 49 -14.47 -6.91 9.77
N LEU A 50 -15.35 -5.96 9.54
CA LEU A 50 -16.54 -6.11 8.69
C LEU A 50 -16.27 -5.45 7.35
N VAL A 51 -16.49 -6.18 6.26
CA VAL A 51 -16.43 -5.65 4.89
C VAL A 51 -17.82 -5.67 4.31
N ASP A 52 -18.39 -4.50 4.07
CA ASP A 52 -19.66 -4.29 3.38
C ASP A 52 -19.39 -3.86 1.93
N TYR A 53 -19.74 -4.69 0.98
CA TYR A 53 -19.69 -4.41 -0.45
C TYR A 53 -21.08 -4.37 -1.09
N SER A 54 -22.13 -4.15 -0.28
CA SER A 54 -23.52 -4.07 -0.74
C SER A 54 -23.81 -2.85 -1.60
N LYS A 55 -23.04 -1.75 -1.41
CA LYS A 55 -23.15 -0.52 -2.21
C LYS A 55 -22.33 -0.58 -3.50
N ASN A 56 -22.32 -1.75 -4.15
CA ASN A 56 -21.76 -1.96 -5.47
C ASN A 56 -22.87 -2.31 -6.49
N ARG A 57 -22.65 -1.96 -7.75
CA ARG A 57 -23.56 -2.27 -8.87
C ARG A 57 -23.38 -3.72 -9.29
N ILE A 58 -23.74 -4.64 -8.41
CA ILE A 58 -23.63 -6.09 -8.54
C ILE A 58 -24.91 -6.77 -8.05
N THR A 59 -25.18 -7.96 -8.57
CA THR A 59 -26.19 -8.90 -8.10
C THR A 59 -25.52 -10.22 -7.74
N GLU A 60 -26.29 -11.17 -7.18
CA GLU A 60 -25.80 -12.54 -6.97
C GLU A 60 -25.36 -13.19 -8.30
N GLU A 61 -26.05 -12.88 -9.40
CA GLU A 61 -25.65 -13.31 -10.76
C GLU A 61 -24.32 -12.70 -11.18
N THR A 62 -24.12 -11.40 -10.91
CA THR A 62 -22.82 -10.74 -11.20
C THR A 62 -21.70 -11.44 -10.46
N LEU A 63 -21.87 -11.69 -9.14
CA LEU A 63 -20.85 -12.39 -8.36
C LEU A 63 -20.62 -13.80 -8.86
N SER A 64 -21.65 -14.55 -9.22
CA SER A 64 -21.49 -15.90 -9.79
C SER A 64 -20.61 -15.89 -11.03
N LYS A 65 -20.85 -14.97 -11.97
CA LYS A 65 -20.03 -14.84 -13.20
C LYS A 65 -18.59 -14.39 -12.90
N LEU A 66 -18.38 -13.51 -11.94
CA LEU A 66 -17.03 -13.10 -11.48
C LEU A 66 -16.29 -14.26 -10.83
N LEU A 67 -16.97 -15.07 -10.06
CA LEU A 67 -16.41 -16.30 -9.47
C LEU A 67 -16.05 -17.34 -10.54
N ASP A 68 -16.86 -17.46 -11.59
CA ASP A 68 -16.54 -18.33 -12.72
C ASP A 68 -15.30 -17.83 -13.48
N LEU A 69 -15.12 -16.52 -13.63
CA LEU A 69 -13.86 -15.95 -14.16
C LEU A 69 -12.66 -16.36 -13.31
N ALA A 70 -12.74 -16.25 -11.98
CA ALA A 70 -11.67 -16.67 -11.08
C ALA A 70 -11.33 -18.17 -11.21
N LYS A 71 -12.35 -19.01 -11.43
CA LYS A 71 -12.17 -20.47 -11.67
C LYS A 71 -11.54 -20.73 -13.04
N GLU A 72 -12.04 -20.12 -14.10
CA GLU A 72 -11.54 -20.34 -15.46
C GLU A 72 -10.10 -19.84 -15.63
N THR A 73 -9.70 -18.78 -14.91
CA THR A 73 -8.32 -18.27 -14.90
C THR A 73 -7.39 -19.02 -13.95
N ASP A 74 -7.85 -20.13 -13.33
CA ASP A 74 -7.06 -20.98 -12.43
C ASP A 74 -6.51 -20.25 -11.20
N LEU A 75 -7.28 -19.34 -10.60
CA LEU A 75 -6.87 -18.60 -9.40
C LEU A 75 -6.45 -19.54 -8.26
N ALA A 76 -7.15 -20.66 -8.06
CA ALA A 76 -6.80 -21.63 -7.02
C ALA A 76 -5.39 -22.23 -7.24
N GLY A 77 -5.04 -22.52 -8.49
CA GLY A 77 -3.69 -22.95 -8.85
C GLY A 77 -2.64 -21.86 -8.61
N ALA A 78 -2.98 -20.59 -8.90
CA ALA A 78 -2.09 -19.45 -8.66
C ALA A 78 -1.82 -19.25 -7.16
N ILE A 79 -2.85 -19.31 -6.31
CA ILE A 79 -2.73 -19.24 -4.84
C ILE A 79 -1.82 -20.38 -4.34
N LYS A 80 -2.11 -21.62 -4.76
CA LYS A 80 -1.29 -22.78 -4.39
C LYS A 80 0.18 -22.57 -4.78
N SER A 81 0.46 -22.11 -6.00
CA SER A 81 1.82 -21.87 -6.49
C SER A 81 2.57 -20.83 -5.63
N MET A 82 1.90 -19.74 -5.22
CA MET A 82 2.51 -18.73 -4.35
C MET A 82 2.87 -19.31 -2.98
N PHE A 83 1.92 -19.98 -2.33
CA PHE A 83 2.12 -20.50 -0.97
C PHE A 83 3.06 -21.72 -0.91
N SER A 84 3.27 -22.43 -2.02
CA SER A 84 4.20 -23.58 -2.09
C SER A 84 5.65 -23.19 -2.35
N GLY A 85 5.95 -21.90 -2.63
CA GLY A 85 7.31 -21.46 -2.95
C GLY A 85 7.72 -21.67 -4.40
N GLU A 86 6.77 -21.92 -5.30
CA GLU A 86 7.08 -21.94 -6.74
C GLU A 86 7.58 -20.55 -7.20
N LYS A 87 8.51 -20.55 -8.16
CA LYS A 87 9.07 -19.33 -8.75
C LYS A 87 8.06 -18.66 -9.68
N ILE A 88 7.03 -18.05 -9.11
CA ILE A 88 5.95 -17.40 -9.86
C ILE A 88 6.35 -16.02 -10.44
N ASN A 89 7.40 -15.39 -9.92
CA ASN A 89 8.04 -14.23 -10.54
C ASN A 89 9.07 -14.73 -11.56
N ARG A 90 8.59 -15.15 -12.72
CA ARG A 90 9.41 -15.81 -13.76
C ARG A 90 10.41 -14.88 -14.43
N THR A 91 10.10 -13.60 -14.56
CA THR A 91 10.99 -12.62 -15.21
C THR A 91 12.28 -12.38 -14.42
N GLU A 92 12.27 -12.68 -13.11
CA GLU A 92 13.44 -12.60 -12.23
C GLU A 92 13.87 -13.96 -11.65
N ASP A 93 13.23 -15.07 -12.06
CA ASP A 93 13.45 -16.45 -11.57
C ASP A 93 13.37 -16.58 -10.04
N ARG A 94 12.34 -15.97 -9.41
CA ARG A 94 12.19 -15.93 -7.95
C ARG A 94 10.85 -16.48 -7.49
N ALA A 95 10.86 -17.11 -6.32
CA ALA A 95 9.65 -17.32 -5.53
C ALA A 95 9.11 -15.98 -5.01
N VAL A 96 7.88 -15.97 -4.51
CA VAL A 96 7.24 -14.79 -3.89
C VAL A 96 6.68 -15.22 -2.55
N LEU A 97 7.41 -14.92 -1.47
CA LEU A 97 7.15 -15.51 -0.16
C LEU A 97 7.10 -14.49 0.99
N HIS A 98 6.56 -13.29 0.73
CA HIS A 98 6.23 -12.40 1.84
C HIS A 98 5.30 -13.05 2.87
N VAL A 99 4.49 -14.04 2.49
CA VAL A 99 3.68 -14.87 3.39
C VAL A 99 4.53 -15.71 4.36
N ALA A 100 5.75 -16.12 3.99
CA ALA A 100 6.65 -16.85 4.89
C ALA A 100 7.15 -15.99 6.04
N LEU A 101 7.35 -14.68 5.81
CA LEU A 101 7.82 -13.72 6.82
C LEU A 101 6.84 -13.58 8.00
N ARG A 102 5.56 -13.83 7.76
CA ARG A 102 4.47 -13.73 8.73
C ARG A 102 3.81 -15.07 9.06
N ASN A 103 4.42 -16.18 8.61
CA ASN A 103 3.96 -17.53 8.93
C ASN A 103 4.18 -17.85 10.41
N ARG A 104 3.10 -17.76 11.21
CA ARG A 104 3.13 -18.03 12.66
C ARG A 104 2.88 -19.50 13.01
N SER A 105 2.49 -20.34 12.02
CA SER A 105 2.32 -21.78 12.22
C SER A 105 3.62 -22.55 12.20
N ASN A 106 4.71 -21.96 11.71
CA ASN A 106 5.99 -22.62 11.42
C ASN A 106 5.89 -23.84 10.47
N THR A 107 4.80 -23.95 9.72
CA THR A 107 4.71 -24.96 8.67
C THR A 107 5.84 -24.75 7.66
N PRO A 108 6.63 -25.77 7.32
CA PRO A 108 7.73 -25.62 6.37
C PRO A 108 7.29 -25.06 5.03
N ILE A 109 8.06 -24.12 4.49
CA ILE A 109 7.87 -23.56 3.13
C ILE A 109 9.17 -23.78 2.36
N MET A 110 9.06 -24.50 1.26
CA MET A 110 10.24 -24.98 0.51
C MET A 110 10.56 -24.06 -0.67
N VAL A 111 11.81 -23.63 -0.78
CA VAL A 111 12.38 -22.96 -1.97
C VAL A 111 13.61 -23.71 -2.38
N ASP A 112 13.65 -24.18 -3.63
CA ASP A 112 14.77 -24.97 -4.17
C ASP A 112 15.18 -26.16 -3.26
N GLY A 113 14.20 -26.79 -2.60
CA GLY A 113 14.40 -27.94 -1.71
C GLY A 113 14.85 -27.58 -0.28
N LYS A 114 14.95 -26.30 0.07
CA LYS A 114 15.32 -25.83 1.41
C LYS A 114 14.12 -25.18 2.12
N ASP A 115 13.88 -25.55 3.39
CA ASP A 115 12.91 -24.87 4.22
C ASP A 115 13.42 -23.47 4.62
N VAL A 116 12.66 -22.41 4.30
CA VAL A 116 13.04 -21.03 4.59
C VAL A 116 12.70 -20.59 6.03
N MET A 117 11.83 -21.32 6.73
CA MET A 117 11.33 -20.90 8.03
C MET A 117 12.40 -20.80 9.13
N PRO A 118 13.40 -21.71 9.23
CA PRO A 118 14.46 -21.55 10.22
C PRO A 118 15.24 -20.24 10.08
N GLU A 119 15.54 -19.80 8.86
CA GLU A 119 16.25 -18.54 8.61
C GLU A 119 15.37 -17.33 8.91
N VAL A 120 14.09 -17.36 8.52
CA VAL A 120 13.10 -16.31 8.85
C VAL A 120 13.03 -16.10 10.36
N ASN A 121 12.90 -17.19 11.13
CA ASN A 121 12.83 -17.11 12.58
C ASN A 121 14.15 -16.63 13.21
N ALA A 122 15.30 -17.01 12.65
CA ALA A 122 16.61 -16.56 13.14
C ALA A 122 16.79 -15.04 12.98
N VAL A 123 16.36 -14.48 11.83
CA VAL A 123 16.39 -13.02 11.62
C VAL A 123 15.41 -12.31 12.55
N LEU A 124 14.21 -12.85 12.72
CA LEU A 124 13.20 -12.27 13.63
C LEU A 124 13.70 -12.25 15.09
N GLU A 125 14.36 -13.31 15.54
CA GLU A 125 14.97 -13.37 16.87
C GLU A 125 16.15 -12.39 17.02
N LYS A 126 16.95 -12.21 15.97
CA LYS A 126 18.02 -11.21 15.95
C LYS A 126 17.46 -9.79 16.04
N MET A 127 16.38 -9.49 15.31
CA MET A 127 15.68 -8.21 15.38
C MET A 127 15.11 -7.95 16.78
N LYS A 128 14.54 -8.99 17.41
CA LYS A 128 14.05 -8.93 18.81
C LYS A 128 15.13 -8.48 19.75
N LYS A 129 16.24 -9.22 19.82
CA LYS A 129 17.36 -8.93 20.72
C LYS A 129 17.92 -7.53 20.55
N PHE A 130 18.10 -7.13 19.29
CA PHE A 130 18.62 -5.79 18.97
C PHE A 130 17.65 -4.70 19.41
N SER A 131 16.38 -4.83 19.08
CA SER A 131 15.37 -3.82 19.44
C SER A 131 15.15 -3.73 20.95
N GLU A 132 15.12 -4.85 21.65
CA GLU A 132 15.00 -4.88 23.13
C GLU A 132 16.19 -4.16 23.78
N ALA A 133 17.41 -4.38 23.32
CA ALA A 133 18.60 -3.69 23.84
C ALA A 133 18.55 -2.16 23.60
N ILE A 134 18.03 -1.72 22.44
CA ILE A 134 17.83 -0.29 22.15
C ILE A 134 16.72 0.31 23.03
N ILE A 135 15.56 -0.34 23.07
CA ILE A 135 14.38 0.16 23.80
C ILE A 135 14.64 0.17 25.31
N SER A 136 15.30 -0.84 25.86
CA SER A 136 15.66 -0.86 27.30
C SER A 136 16.74 0.16 27.68
N GLY A 137 17.43 0.72 26.68
CA GLY A 137 18.58 1.60 26.89
C GLY A 137 19.84 0.85 27.35
N GLU A 138 19.91 -0.48 27.21
CA GLU A 138 21.13 -1.27 27.36
C GLU A 138 22.15 -0.91 26.26
N TRP A 139 21.67 -0.78 25.02
CA TRP A 139 22.49 -0.28 23.92
C TRP A 139 22.79 1.21 24.12
N LYS A 140 24.07 1.57 24.08
CA LYS A 140 24.55 2.94 24.28
C LYS A 140 25.22 3.47 23.04
N GLY A 141 25.01 4.74 22.74
CA GLY A 141 25.79 5.51 21.79
C GLY A 141 27.27 5.62 22.22
N TYR A 142 28.09 6.23 21.38
CA TYR A 142 29.54 6.33 21.62
C TYR A 142 29.90 7.11 22.89
N THR A 143 29.07 8.02 23.36
CA THR A 143 29.24 8.79 24.60
C THR A 143 28.67 8.08 25.84
N GLY A 144 28.07 6.88 25.68
CA GLY A 144 27.38 6.17 26.76
C GLY A 144 25.93 6.61 27.01
N LYS A 145 25.39 7.54 26.22
CA LYS A 145 23.98 7.93 26.27
C LYS A 145 23.09 6.85 25.62
N PRO A 146 21.85 6.64 26.12
CA PRO A 146 20.89 5.78 25.43
C PRO A 146 20.47 6.39 24.10
N ILE A 147 19.98 5.56 23.18
CA ILE A 147 19.36 6.01 21.93
C ILE A 147 17.97 6.59 22.24
N THR A 148 17.66 7.73 21.64
CA THR A 148 16.38 8.44 21.75
C THR A 148 15.69 8.62 20.39
N ASP A 149 16.49 8.65 19.32
CA ASP A 149 16.02 8.91 17.97
C ASP A 149 16.49 7.81 17.02
N VAL A 150 15.61 7.36 16.16
CA VAL A 150 15.89 6.38 15.11
C VAL A 150 15.54 6.98 13.77
N VAL A 151 16.50 7.01 12.85
CA VAL A 151 16.34 7.52 11.48
C VAL A 151 16.39 6.35 10.51
N ASN A 152 15.25 6.02 9.88
CA ASN A 152 15.19 5.03 8.82
C ASN A 152 15.51 5.70 7.49
N ILE A 153 16.62 5.31 6.86
CA ILE A 153 17.05 5.79 5.54
C ILE A 153 16.77 4.70 4.52
N GLY A 154 15.75 4.88 3.69
CA GLY A 154 15.34 3.91 2.68
C GLY A 154 14.36 4.55 1.72
N ILE A 155 14.13 3.97 0.54
CA ILE A 155 13.22 4.49 -0.47
C ILE A 155 12.27 3.39 -0.97
N GLY A 156 11.11 3.77 -1.48
CA GLY A 156 10.10 2.83 -1.99
C GLY A 156 9.62 1.86 -0.90
N GLY A 157 9.75 0.56 -1.10
CA GLY A 157 9.33 -0.45 -0.12
C GLY A 157 10.08 -0.41 1.20
N SER A 158 11.30 0.15 1.23
CA SER A 158 12.10 0.34 2.45
C SER A 158 11.70 1.58 3.27
N ASP A 159 10.75 2.38 2.77
CA ASP A 159 10.19 3.58 3.40
C ASP A 159 8.68 3.48 3.62
N LEU A 160 7.92 3.29 2.53
CA LEU A 160 6.45 3.47 2.52
C LEU A 160 5.73 2.54 3.50
N GLY A 161 6.08 1.25 3.53
CA GLY A 161 5.47 0.28 4.45
C GLY A 161 5.81 0.56 5.91
N PRO A 162 7.10 0.64 6.29
CA PRO A 162 7.52 1.00 7.64
C PRO A 162 6.95 2.33 8.14
N PHE A 163 6.96 3.38 7.31
CA PHE A 163 6.41 4.68 7.67
C PHE A 163 4.90 4.59 7.90
N MET A 164 4.16 3.96 6.99
CA MET A 164 2.71 3.79 7.11
C MET A 164 2.33 3.05 8.39
N VAL A 165 2.99 1.93 8.69
CA VAL A 165 2.69 1.14 9.89
C VAL A 165 3.06 1.88 11.17
N THR A 166 4.20 2.57 11.18
CA THR A 166 4.64 3.38 12.33
C THR A 166 3.65 4.50 12.64
N GLU A 167 3.11 5.17 11.61
CA GLU A 167 2.08 6.20 11.80
C GLU A 167 0.74 5.58 12.24
N ALA A 168 0.31 4.49 11.60
CA ALA A 168 -0.95 3.83 11.94
C ALA A 168 -0.97 3.25 13.38
N LEU A 169 0.18 2.79 13.85
CA LEU A 169 0.34 2.22 15.20
C LEU A 169 0.94 3.22 16.21
N ARG A 170 0.91 4.52 15.93
CA ARG A 170 1.39 5.55 16.85
C ARG A 170 0.83 5.46 18.28
N PRO A 171 -0.42 5.02 18.54
CA PRO A 171 -0.90 4.77 19.91
C PRO A 171 -0.11 3.72 20.69
N TYR A 172 0.59 2.82 20.00
CA TYR A 172 1.40 1.75 20.59
C TYR A 172 2.89 2.10 20.70
N LYS A 173 3.29 3.31 20.27
CA LYS A 173 4.70 3.71 20.27
C LYS A 173 5.28 3.74 21.67
N ASN A 174 6.56 3.35 21.79
CA ASN A 174 7.36 3.55 23.00
C ASN A 174 7.99 4.97 23.01
N HIS A 175 9.06 5.16 23.78
CA HIS A 175 9.72 6.47 23.96
C HIS A 175 10.62 6.90 22.81
N LEU A 176 10.97 6.01 21.85
CA LEU A 176 11.83 6.35 20.74
C LEU A 176 11.11 7.24 19.73
N ASN A 177 11.81 8.25 19.21
CA ASN A 177 11.31 9.09 18.13
C ASN A 177 11.75 8.51 16.79
N MET A 178 10.78 8.24 15.92
CA MET A 178 11.04 7.69 14.59
C MET A 178 11.07 8.81 13.55
N HIS A 179 12.08 8.76 12.69
CA HIS A 179 12.23 9.65 11.54
C HIS A 179 12.44 8.82 10.29
N PHE A 180 11.88 9.25 9.17
CA PHE A 180 12.00 8.57 7.89
C PHE A 180 12.62 9.51 6.87
N VAL A 181 13.62 9.03 6.11
CA VAL A 181 14.31 9.76 5.06
C VAL A 181 14.35 8.90 3.81
N SER A 182 13.72 9.37 2.73
CA SER A 182 13.63 8.59 1.49
C SER A 182 14.11 9.37 0.26
N ASN A 183 13.75 10.64 0.14
CA ASN A 183 14.07 11.43 -1.05
C ASN A 183 15.57 11.79 -1.09
N VAL A 184 16.16 11.76 -2.29
CA VAL A 184 17.53 12.24 -2.53
C VAL A 184 17.65 13.78 -2.49
N ASP A 185 16.51 14.51 -2.51
CA ASP A 185 16.50 15.93 -2.22
C ASP A 185 17.11 16.17 -0.83
N GLY A 186 18.23 16.89 -0.80
CA GLY A 186 18.99 17.20 0.41
C GLY A 186 18.17 17.85 1.52
N THR A 187 17.05 18.50 1.19
CA THR A 187 16.10 19.06 2.16
C THR A 187 15.59 17.99 3.11
N HIS A 188 15.28 16.79 2.60
CA HIS A 188 14.70 15.73 3.44
C HIS A 188 15.63 15.31 4.57
N ILE A 189 16.87 14.95 4.25
CA ILE A 189 17.86 14.58 5.28
C ILE A 189 18.26 15.78 6.17
N ALA A 190 18.44 16.95 5.58
CA ALA A 190 18.86 18.15 6.32
C ALA A 190 17.84 18.54 7.40
N GLU A 191 16.55 18.49 7.11
CA GLU A 191 15.49 18.82 8.09
C GLU A 191 15.37 17.79 9.22
N VAL A 192 15.73 16.53 8.96
CA VAL A 192 15.81 15.49 10.02
C VAL A 192 17.05 15.72 10.89
N LEU A 193 18.21 15.94 10.28
CA LEU A 193 19.48 16.13 11.02
C LEU A 193 19.46 17.36 11.95
N LYS A 194 18.63 18.38 11.68
CA LYS A 194 18.41 19.52 12.59
C LYS A 194 17.67 19.14 13.87
N LYS A 195 16.91 18.05 13.87
CA LYS A 195 16.03 17.63 14.98
C LYS A 195 16.66 16.60 15.90
N VAL A 196 17.69 15.90 15.44
CA VAL A 196 18.29 14.76 16.14
C VAL A 196 19.66 15.09 16.69
N ASN A 197 20.09 14.35 17.73
CA ASN A 197 21.40 14.52 18.36
C ASN A 197 22.32 13.36 17.98
N PRO A 198 23.55 13.60 17.43
CA PRO A 198 24.47 12.55 17.01
C PRO A 198 24.84 11.57 18.14
N GLU A 199 24.84 12.02 19.40
CA GLU A 199 25.20 11.16 20.53
C GLU A 199 24.12 10.13 20.92
N SER A 200 22.85 10.33 20.47
CA SER A 200 21.70 9.50 20.84
C SER A 200 20.83 9.07 19.65
N THR A 201 21.36 9.18 18.42
CA THR A 201 20.63 8.79 17.20
C THR A 201 21.16 7.47 16.65
N LEU A 202 20.25 6.57 16.28
CA LEU A 202 20.51 5.35 15.51
C LEU A 202 20.01 5.53 14.08
N PHE A 203 20.85 5.24 13.09
CA PHE A 203 20.50 5.23 11.68
C PHE A 203 20.31 3.79 11.17
N LEU A 204 19.18 3.51 10.54
CA LEU A 204 18.91 2.26 9.85
C LEU A 204 19.08 2.50 8.35
N VAL A 205 20.07 1.89 7.73
CA VAL A 205 20.31 2.00 6.28
C VAL A 205 19.63 0.83 5.58
N ALA A 206 18.48 1.11 4.98
CA ALA A 206 17.59 0.11 4.40
C ALA A 206 17.77 0.04 2.87
N SER A 207 18.69 -0.83 2.40
CA SER A 207 18.94 -1.07 0.98
C SER A 207 19.39 -2.51 0.77
N LYS A 208 18.59 -3.30 0.01
CA LYS A 208 18.86 -4.73 -0.23
C LYS A 208 20.27 -4.97 -0.75
N THR A 209 20.68 -4.25 -1.77
CA THR A 209 21.99 -4.36 -2.41
C THR A 209 23.05 -3.45 -1.81
N PHE A 210 22.65 -2.52 -0.94
CA PHE A 210 23.50 -1.46 -0.40
C PHE A 210 24.13 -0.56 -1.49
N THR A 211 23.39 -0.37 -2.60
CA THR A 211 23.83 0.40 -3.79
C THR A 211 22.77 1.37 -4.30
N THR A 212 21.57 1.40 -3.70
CA THR A 212 20.50 2.31 -4.12
C THR A 212 20.94 3.74 -3.96
N GLN A 213 20.98 4.51 -5.04
CA GLN A 213 21.57 5.85 -5.10
C GLN A 213 21.03 6.77 -4.00
N GLU A 214 19.71 6.90 -3.89
CA GLU A 214 19.04 7.78 -2.94
C GLU A 214 19.38 7.40 -1.49
N THR A 215 19.30 6.11 -1.18
CA THR A 215 19.60 5.59 0.17
C THR A 215 21.06 5.82 0.53
N MET A 216 21.99 5.49 -0.37
CA MET A 216 23.42 5.64 -0.10
C MET A 216 23.84 7.10 -0.01
N THR A 217 23.30 7.98 -0.84
CA THR A 217 23.55 9.43 -0.76
C THR A 217 23.13 9.99 0.60
N ASN A 218 21.92 9.65 1.05
CA ASN A 218 21.41 10.08 2.36
C ASN A 218 22.20 9.43 3.51
N ALA A 219 22.58 8.15 3.40
CA ALA A 219 23.36 7.45 4.42
C ALA A 219 24.78 8.06 4.57
N HIS A 220 25.46 8.40 3.47
CA HIS A 220 26.74 9.10 3.52
C HIS A 220 26.61 10.49 4.14
N SER A 221 25.58 11.26 3.77
CA SER A 221 25.30 12.56 4.37
C SER A 221 25.07 12.47 5.89
N ALA A 222 24.34 11.45 6.34
CA ALA A 222 24.11 11.18 7.77
C ALA A 222 25.42 10.78 8.47
N ARG A 223 26.25 9.93 7.84
CA ARG A 223 27.55 9.51 8.36
C ARG A 223 28.52 10.68 8.50
N ASP A 224 28.62 11.53 7.47
CA ASP A 224 29.50 12.71 7.50
C ASP A 224 29.04 13.71 8.57
N TRP A 225 27.72 13.92 8.72
CA TRP A 225 27.17 14.73 9.80
C TRP A 225 27.49 14.15 11.18
N PHE A 226 27.33 12.85 11.37
CA PHE A 226 27.64 12.14 12.60
C PHE A 226 29.11 12.26 12.97
N LEU A 227 30.01 12.03 12.01
CA LEU A 227 31.48 12.06 12.22
C LEU A 227 32.03 13.46 12.52
N LYS A 228 31.36 14.54 12.11
CA LYS A 228 31.71 15.90 12.53
C LYS A 228 31.70 16.09 14.05
N THR A 229 30.93 15.28 14.77
CA THR A 229 30.81 15.33 16.24
C THR A 229 31.53 14.15 16.90
N ALA A 230 31.41 12.95 16.34
CA ALA A 230 31.97 11.73 16.93
C ALA A 230 33.50 11.60 16.71
N ASP A 231 34.04 12.22 15.68
CA ASP A 231 35.48 12.36 15.33
C ASP A 231 36.28 11.04 15.29
N ASP A 232 35.59 9.88 15.17
CA ASP A 232 36.24 8.57 15.04
C ASP A 232 35.29 7.58 14.32
N GLU A 233 35.75 7.02 13.21
CA GLU A 233 34.99 6.09 12.37
C GLU A 233 34.51 4.83 13.12
N LYS A 234 35.25 4.38 14.15
CA LYS A 234 34.86 3.22 14.96
C LYS A 234 33.50 3.42 15.66
N HIS A 235 33.06 4.68 15.86
CA HIS A 235 31.80 5.01 16.48
C HIS A 235 30.59 4.75 15.58
N VAL A 236 30.78 4.63 14.26
CA VAL A 236 29.74 4.26 13.29
C VAL A 236 29.06 2.95 13.68
N ALA A 237 29.81 1.96 14.14
CA ALA A 237 29.30 0.66 14.59
C ALA A 237 28.25 0.73 15.70
N LYS A 238 28.20 1.82 16.48
CA LYS A 238 27.24 2.03 17.56
C LYS A 238 25.99 2.81 17.16
N HIS A 239 26.04 3.48 16.01
CA HIS A 239 25.00 4.41 15.57
C HIS A 239 24.39 4.08 14.21
N PHE A 240 24.90 3.04 13.54
CA PHE A 240 24.37 2.59 12.26
C PHE A 240 24.12 1.09 12.27
N ALA A 241 22.96 0.70 11.72
CA ALA A 241 22.62 -0.68 11.42
C ALA A 241 22.17 -0.78 9.95
N ALA A 242 22.35 -1.95 9.33
CA ALA A 242 22.01 -2.16 7.93
C ALA A 242 20.89 -3.19 7.77
N LEU A 243 19.94 -2.89 6.90
CA LEU A 243 18.92 -3.81 6.43
C LEU A 243 19.28 -4.18 4.98
N SER A 244 20.08 -5.23 4.81
CA SER A 244 20.78 -5.50 3.55
C SER A 244 21.19 -6.97 3.41
N THR A 245 21.57 -7.36 2.18
CA THR A 245 22.19 -8.67 1.87
C THR A 245 23.66 -8.56 1.50
N ASN A 246 24.23 -7.33 1.43
CA ASN A 246 25.59 -7.07 0.95
C ASN A 246 26.55 -6.83 2.11
N THR A 247 27.01 -7.92 2.75
CA THR A 247 27.93 -7.87 3.90
C THR A 247 29.20 -7.05 3.64
N LYS A 248 29.77 -7.17 2.43
CA LYS A 248 31.01 -6.43 2.09
C LYS A 248 30.77 -4.93 2.08
N ALA A 249 29.76 -4.46 1.36
CA ALA A 249 29.49 -3.02 1.27
C ALA A 249 29.07 -2.42 2.62
N VAL A 250 28.36 -3.19 3.45
CA VAL A 250 28.00 -2.80 4.82
C VAL A 250 29.24 -2.61 5.69
N GLY A 251 30.19 -3.56 5.64
CA GLY A 251 31.46 -3.46 6.35
C GLY A 251 32.33 -2.31 5.86
N ASP A 252 32.42 -2.11 4.54
CA ASP A 252 33.18 -1.00 3.92
C ASP A 252 32.61 0.38 4.32
N PHE A 253 31.31 0.48 4.61
CA PHE A 253 30.67 1.69 5.14
C PHE A 253 31.05 2.00 6.60
N GLY A 254 31.53 1.00 7.34
CA GLY A 254 31.88 1.08 8.77
C GLY A 254 30.79 0.55 9.72
N ILE A 255 29.74 -0.06 9.21
CA ILE A 255 28.71 -0.72 10.02
C ILE A 255 29.26 -2.09 10.47
N ASP A 256 29.12 -2.38 11.76
CA ASP A 256 29.38 -3.74 12.25
C ASP A 256 28.40 -4.72 11.62
N THR A 257 28.91 -5.75 10.95
CA THR A 257 28.08 -6.76 10.29
C THR A 257 27.24 -7.59 11.26
N ALA A 258 27.55 -7.58 12.56
CA ALA A 258 26.68 -8.09 13.60
C ALA A 258 25.35 -7.31 13.68
N ASN A 259 25.33 -6.04 13.26
CA ASN A 259 24.16 -5.15 13.18
C ASN A 259 23.58 -5.09 11.76
N MET A 260 23.88 -6.05 10.91
CA MET A 260 23.26 -6.23 9.61
C MET A 260 22.12 -7.25 9.72
N PHE A 261 20.94 -6.92 9.19
CA PHE A 261 19.76 -7.75 9.20
C PHE A 261 19.41 -8.13 7.76
N GLU A 262 19.40 -9.42 7.48
CA GLU A 262 19.23 -9.95 6.15
C GLU A 262 17.75 -10.19 5.81
N PHE A 263 17.46 -10.19 4.53
CA PHE A 263 16.20 -10.69 3.96
C PHE A 263 16.50 -11.25 2.55
N TRP A 264 15.55 -11.96 1.97
CA TRP A 264 15.83 -12.84 0.85
C TRP A 264 15.39 -12.24 -0.48
N ASP A 265 15.85 -12.81 -1.58
CA ASP A 265 15.50 -12.40 -2.95
C ASP A 265 14.03 -12.66 -3.30
N TRP A 266 13.39 -13.64 -2.66
CA TRP A 266 11.96 -13.90 -2.76
C TRP A 266 11.08 -12.89 -1.98
N VAL A 267 11.65 -11.87 -1.38
CA VAL A 267 10.94 -10.73 -0.78
C VAL A 267 10.99 -9.55 -1.76
N GLY A 268 9.85 -9.21 -2.35
CA GLY A 268 9.69 -8.00 -3.14
C GLY A 268 9.74 -6.73 -2.27
N GLY A 269 10.31 -5.63 -2.80
CA GLY A 269 10.49 -4.38 -2.05
C GLY A 269 9.19 -3.86 -1.43
N ARG A 270 8.11 -3.75 -2.22
CA ARG A 270 6.80 -3.26 -1.77
C ARG A 270 6.02 -4.20 -0.84
N TYR A 271 6.53 -5.44 -0.65
CA TYR A 271 6.01 -6.44 0.28
C TYR A 271 6.96 -6.73 1.44
N SER A 272 7.99 -5.88 1.65
CA SER A 272 9.10 -6.18 2.55
C SER A 272 8.88 -5.74 4.00
N LEU A 273 7.82 -5.01 4.32
CA LEU A 273 7.58 -4.50 5.68
C LEU A 273 7.55 -5.61 6.76
N TRP A 274 7.24 -6.85 6.36
CA TRP A 274 7.20 -8.04 7.22
C TRP A 274 8.59 -8.64 7.52
N SER A 275 9.62 -8.24 6.76
CA SER A 275 11.01 -8.71 6.85
C SER A 275 11.84 -7.86 7.82
N ALA A 276 13.18 -7.97 7.71
CA ALA A 276 14.13 -7.08 8.39
C ALA A 276 13.85 -5.58 8.15
N ILE A 277 13.24 -5.23 7.01
CA ILE A 277 12.78 -3.86 6.71
C ILE A 277 11.82 -3.32 7.79
N GLY A 278 11.08 -4.19 8.47
CA GLY A 278 10.22 -3.85 9.61
C GLY A 278 10.95 -3.56 10.93
N LEU A 279 12.28 -3.55 10.97
CA LEU A 279 13.01 -3.25 12.21
C LEU A 279 12.66 -1.88 12.78
N SER A 280 12.43 -0.87 11.93
CA SER A 280 11.95 0.45 12.37
C SER A 280 10.57 0.39 13.04
N ILE A 281 9.69 -0.51 12.58
CA ILE A 281 8.39 -0.76 13.23
C ILE A 281 8.60 -1.34 14.62
N ILE A 282 9.44 -2.38 14.75
CA ILE A 282 9.75 -3.00 16.05
C ILE A 282 10.32 -1.96 17.01
N LEU A 283 11.25 -1.13 16.56
CA LEU A 283 11.84 -0.07 17.38
C LEU A 283 10.81 0.97 17.82
N SER A 284 9.77 1.21 17.02
CA SER A 284 8.68 2.12 17.37
C SER A 284 7.70 1.53 18.38
N VAL A 285 7.16 0.33 18.10
CA VAL A 285 6.00 -0.23 18.83
C VAL A 285 6.37 -1.40 19.74
N GLY A 286 7.60 -1.88 19.68
CA GLY A 286 8.04 -3.06 20.41
C GLY A 286 7.82 -4.37 19.66
N TYR A 287 8.58 -5.40 20.05
CA TYR A 287 8.57 -6.70 19.37
C TYR A 287 7.21 -7.41 19.43
N ASP A 288 6.55 -7.39 20.57
CA ASP A 288 5.27 -8.11 20.75
C ASP A 288 4.18 -7.54 19.84
N ASN A 289 4.09 -6.22 19.71
CA ASN A 289 3.15 -5.58 18.79
C ASN A 289 3.49 -5.87 17.32
N PHE A 290 4.77 -6.00 16.97
CA PHE A 290 5.14 -6.45 15.62
C PHE A 290 4.73 -7.91 15.37
N VAL A 291 4.87 -8.79 16.36
CA VAL A 291 4.39 -10.19 16.26
C VAL A 291 2.86 -10.24 16.11
N GLU A 292 2.13 -9.38 16.82
CA GLU A 292 0.67 -9.24 16.63
C GLU A 292 0.31 -8.76 15.21
N LEU A 293 1.10 -7.82 14.63
CA LEU A 293 0.94 -7.40 13.24
C LEU A 293 1.14 -8.58 12.27
N LEU A 294 2.21 -9.37 12.47
CA LEU A 294 2.46 -10.59 11.70
C LEU A 294 1.32 -11.62 11.87
N SER A 295 0.78 -11.74 13.07
CA SER A 295 -0.30 -12.69 13.38
C SER A 295 -1.60 -12.33 12.68
N GLY A 296 -1.97 -11.05 12.67
CA GLY A 296 -3.14 -10.59 11.92
C GLY A 296 -3.03 -10.85 10.41
N ALA A 297 -1.85 -10.60 9.85
CA ALA A 297 -1.58 -10.88 8.45
C ALA A 297 -1.58 -12.39 8.15
N HIS A 298 -1.03 -13.22 9.06
CA HIS A 298 -1.05 -14.67 8.94
C HIS A 298 -2.48 -15.25 8.95
N GLU A 299 -3.36 -14.73 9.80
CA GLU A 299 -4.76 -15.15 9.81
C GLU A 299 -5.47 -14.77 8.49
N MET A 300 -5.13 -13.63 7.89
CA MET A 300 -5.64 -13.28 6.56
C MET A 300 -5.04 -14.16 5.46
N ASP A 301 -3.78 -14.60 5.56
CA ASP A 301 -3.16 -15.59 4.67
C ASP A 301 -3.92 -16.93 4.71
N LYS A 302 -4.29 -17.38 5.91
CA LYS A 302 -5.12 -18.59 6.09
C LYS A 302 -6.50 -18.41 5.45
N HIS A 303 -7.15 -17.27 5.73
CA HIS A 303 -8.43 -16.94 5.12
C HIS A 303 -8.33 -16.96 3.60
N PHE A 304 -7.32 -16.33 3.01
CA PHE A 304 -7.13 -16.27 1.57
C PHE A 304 -6.88 -17.65 0.94
N SER A 305 -6.06 -18.49 1.57
CA SER A 305 -5.64 -19.77 1.02
C SER A 305 -6.64 -20.92 1.24
N THR A 306 -7.57 -20.79 2.22
CA THR A 306 -8.44 -21.92 2.62
C THR A 306 -9.93 -21.63 2.50
N THR A 307 -10.36 -20.36 2.47
CA THR A 307 -11.79 -20.01 2.40
C THR A 307 -12.28 -20.14 0.95
N PRO A 308 -13.46 -20.74 0.73
CA PRO A 308 -14.09 -20.75 -0.59
C PRO A 308 -14.24 -19.34 -1.16
N PHE A 309 -14.09 -19.19 -2.47
CA PHE A 309 -14.04 -17.87 -3.13
C PHE A 309 -15.29 -17.01 -2.87
N GLU A 310 -16.45 -17.63 -2.70
CA GLU A 310 -17.72 -16.97 -2.39
C GLU A 310 -17.74 -16.24 -1.04
N LYS A 311 -16.78 -16.54 -0.17
CA LYS A 311 -16.61 -15.95 1.17
C LYS A 311 -15.21 -15.38 1.40
N ASN A 312 -14.36 -15.42 0.39
CA ASN A 312 -12.96 -15.01 0.46
C ASN A 312 -12.84 -13.51 0.19
N LEU A 313 -12.66 -12.72 1.23
CA LEU A 313 -12.69 -11.25 1.16
C LEU A 313 -11.70 -10.66 0.15
N PRO A 314 -10.40 -11.02 0.14
CA PRO A 314 -9.48 -10.57 -0.90
C PRO A 314 -9.95 -10.89 -2.33
N VAL A 315 -10.48 -12.09 -2.55
CA VAL A 315 -10.97 -12.52 -3.86
C VAL A 315 -12.20 -11.71 -4.28
N LEU A 316 -13.17 -11.53 -3.38
CA LEU A 316 -14.39 -10.76 -3.66
C LEU A 316 -14.07 -9.31 -4.02
N LEU A 317 -13.23 -8.63 -3.22
CA LEU A 317 -12.84 -7.25 -3.50
C LEU A 317 -12.02 -7.13 -4.80
N ALA A 318 -11.16 -8.10 -5.10
CA ALA A 318 -10.41 -8.14 -6.35
C ALA A 318 -11.33 -8.25 -7.57
N LEU A 319 -12.31 -9.15 -7.51
CA LEU A 319 -13.29 -9.38 -8.57
C LEU A 319 -14.18 -8.15 -8.79
N ILE A 320 -14.63 -7.49 -7.72
CA ILE A 320 -15.38 -6.23 -7.79
C ILE A 320 -14.52 -5.14 -8.44
N GLY A 321 -13.23 -5.05 -8.09
CA GLY A 321 -12.29 -4.13 -8.72
C GLY A 321 -12.14 -4.39 -10.23
N ILE A 322 -12.00 -5.65 -10.65
CA ILE A 322 -11.95 -6.03 -12.07
C ILE A 322 -13.26 -5.66 -12.79
N TRP A 323 -14.42 -5.87 -12.15
CA TRP A 323 -15.72 -5.49 -12.68
C TRP A 323 -15.80 -4.00 -13.01
N TYR A 324 -15.35 -3.14 -12.10
CA TYR A 324 -15.36 -1.70 -12.37
C TYR A 324 -14.31 -1.28 -13.39
N ASN A 325 -13.09 -1.79 -13.26
CA ASN A 325 -11.99 -1.36 -14.11
C ASN A 325 -12.19 -1.79 -15.58
N ASN A 326 -12.66 -3.02 -15.82
CA ASN A 326 -12.75 -3.58 -17.17
C ASN A 326 -14.11 -3.44 -17.85
N PHE A 327 -15.20 -3.44 -17.08
CA PHE A 327 -16.56 -3.39 -17.68
C PHE A 327 -17.17 -1.99 -17.55
N PHE A 328 -17.01 -1.32 -16.41
CA PHE A 328 -17.46 0.06 -16.24
C PHE A 328 -16.43 1.11 -16.68
N GLY A 329 -15.21 0.73 -17.01
CA GLY A 329 -14.15 1.63 -17.45
C GLY A 329 -13.64 2.59 -16.36
N ALA A 330 -13.73 2.19 -15.09
CA ALA A 330 -13.18 2.97 -13.97
C ALA A 330 -11.65 2.91 -13.98
N GLU A 331 -11.00 4.04 -14.29
CA GLU A 331 -9.54 4.14 -14.39
C GLU A 331 -8.84 4.22 -13.03
N THR A 332 -9.58 4.60 -11.99
CA THR A 332 -9.01 4.85 -10.65
C THR A 332 -9.83 4.17 -9.56
N GLU A 333 -9.19 3.93 -8.42
CA GLU A 333 -9.83 3.47 -7.19
C GLU A 333 -9.32 4.32 -6.02
N ALA A 334 -10.23 4.87 -5.21
CA ALA A 334 -9.86 5.69 -4.06
C ALA A 334 -9.88 4.90 -2.76
N ILE A 335 -8.85 5.05 -1.92
CA ILE A 335 -8.78 4.49 -0.57
C ILE A 335 -8.91 5.64 0.43
N LEU A 336 -9.98 5.65 1.20
CA LEU A 336 -10.42 6.79 2.01
C LEU A 336 -10.52 6.38 3.50
N PRO A 337 -9.40 6.39 4.25
CA PRO A 337 -9.42 6.04 5.67
C PRO A 337 -9.99 7.19 6.51
N TYR A 338 -11.02 6.90 7.30
CA TYR A 338 -11.59 7.81 8.29
C TYR A 338 -10.90 7.61 9.65
N ASP A 339 -9.59 7.78 9.62
CA ASP A 339 -8.70 7.79 10.78
C ASP A 339 -7.41 8.54 10.42
N GLN A 340 -7.01 9.50 11.26
CA GLN A 340 -5.83 10.33 10.97
C GLN A 340 -4.52 9.53 11.01
N TYR A 341 -4.41 8.50 11.84
CA TYR A 341 -3.22 7.65 11.89
C TYR A 341 -2.99 6.89 10.58
N MET A 342 -4.05 6.64 9.81
CA MET A 342 -3.95 5.93 8.53
C MET A 342 -3.66 6.86 7.33
N HIS A 343 -3.21 8.10 7.54
CA HIS A 343 -2.97 9.07 6.45
C HIS A 343 -1.94 8.61 5.41
N ARG A 344 -1.09 7.62 5.73
CA ARG A 344 -0.13 7.05 4.77
C ARG A 344 -0.62 5.76 4.09
N PHE A 345 -1.81 5.27 4.44
CA PHE A 345 -2.31 3.98 3.95
C PHE A 345 -2.52 3.96 2.43
N ALA A 346 -3.20 4.98 1.89
CA ALA A 346 -3.38 5.10 0.43
C ALA A 346 -2.03 5.22 -0.30
N ALA A 347 -1.10 6.04 0.21
CA ALA A 347 0.23 6.21 -0.37
C ALA A 347 1.05 4.91 -0.40
N TYR A 348 0.94 4.05 0.62
CA TYR A 348 1.55 2.73 0.62
C TYR A 348 0.99 1.85 -0.49
N PHE A 349 -0.34 1.81 -0.66
CA PHE A 349 -0.97 1.01 -1.70
C PHE A 349 -0.90 1.61 -3.12
N GLN A 350 -0.52 2.89 -3.27
CA GLN A 350 -0.09 3.40 -4.58
C GLN A 350 1.06 2.54 -5.12
N GLN A 351 2.13 2.35 -4.35
CA GLN A 351 3.20 1.45 -4.76
C GLN A 351 2.70 0.00 -4.81
N GLY A 352 2.01 -0.46 -3.76
CA GLY A 352 1.54 -1.83 -3.66
C GLY A 352 0.77 -2.30 -4.89
N ASN A 353 -0.18 -1.49 -5.40
CA ASN A 353 -1.01 -1.85 -6.55
C ASN A 353 -0.38 -1.42 -7.88
N MET A 354 0.00 -0.14 -8.02
CA MET A 354 0.37 0.41 -9.32
C MET A 354 1.69 -0.17 -9.84
N GLU A 355 2.66 -0.42 -8.97
CA GLU A 355 3.90 -1.09 -9.35
C GLU A 355 3.68 -2.59 -9.63
N SER A 356 2.73 -3.22 -8.94
CA SER A 356 2.41 -4.64 -9.13
C SER A 356 1.61 -4.88 -10.42
N ASN A 357 0.52 -4.17 -10.60
CA ASN A 357 -0.47 -4.46 -11.64
C ASN A 357 -0.50 -3.43 -12.78
N GLY A 358 0.28 -2.35 -12.71
CA GLY A 358 0.45 -1.41 -13.81
C GLY A 358 1.30 -2.01 -14.93
N LYS A 359 0.78 -2.99 -15.65
CA LYS A 359 1.48 -3.76 -16.69
C LYS A 359 0.68 -3.71 -18.00
N TYR A 360 1.38 -3.62 -19.13
CA TYR A 360 0.76 -3.65 -20.45
C TYR A 360 1.08 -4.93 -21.24
N VAL A 361 1.79 -5.87 -20.61
CA VAL A 361 2.22 -7.15 -21.21
C VAL A 361 1.75 -8.28 -20.31
N ASP A 362 1.15 -9.31 -20.93
CA ASP A 362 0.75 -10.54 -20.24
C ASP A 362 1.94 -11.47 -19.93
N ARG A 363 1.67 -12.60 -19.25
CA ARG A 363 2.70 -13.58 -18.90
C ARG A 363 3.29 -14.35 -20.07
N ASP A 364 2.72 -14.23 -21.25
CA ASP A 364 3.24 -14.81 -22.49
C ASP A 364 4.02 -13.79 -23.34
N GLY A 365 4.12 -12.52 -22.90
CA GLY A 365 4.84 -11.46 -23.58
C GLY A 365 4.02 -10.71 -24.60
N ASN A 366 2.70 -10.88 -24.64
CA ASN A 366 1.81 -10.18 -25.56
C ASN A 366 1.29 -8.90 -24.94
N ALA A 367 1.13 -7.84 -25.74
CA ALA A 367 0.42 -6.65 -25.30
C ALA A 367 -1.04 -6.99 -24.98
N VAL A 368 -1.52 -6.49 -23.83
CA VAL A 368 -2.91 -6.72 -23.41
C VAL A 368 -3.86 -5.70 -24.05
N ASP A 369 -5.09 -6.11 -24.30
CA ASP A 369 -6.18 -5.29 -24.84
C ASP A 369 -7.28 -5.01 -23.78
N TYR A 370 -6.95 -5.22 -22.50
CA TYR A 370 -7.80 -5.00 -21.33
C TYR A 370 -7.05 -4.17 -20.26
N GLN A 371 -7.80 -3.65 -19.28
CA GLN A 371 -7.21 -2.87 -18.20
C GLN A 371 -6.59 -3.79 -17.14
N THR A 372 -5.42 -3.41 -16.60
CA THR A 372 -4.68 -4.23 -15.62
C THR A 372 -4.76 -3.68 -14.20
N GLY A 373 -4.14 -2.54 -13.92
CA GLY A 373 -4.14 -1.93 -12.59
C GLY A 373 -4.77 -0.54 -12.59
N PRO A 374 -5.74 -0.27 -11.69
CA PRO A 374 -6.26 1.08 -11.52
C PRO A 374 -5.23 2.02 -10.90
N ILE A 375 -5.40 3.32 -11.11
CA ILE A 375 -4.67 4.35 -10.37
C ILE A 375 -5.21 4.40 -8.96
N ILE A 376 -4.36 4.13 -7.97
CA ILE A 376 -4.70 4.21 -6.55
C ILE A 376 -4.37 5.59 -6.00
N TRP A 377 -5.31 6.17 -5.26
CA TRP A 377 -5.15 7.45 -4.59
C TRP A 377 -6.09 7.57 -3.40
N GLY A 378 -5.92 8.58 -2.58
CA GLY A 378 -6.81 8.85 -1.45
C GLY A 378 -6.15 9.65 -0.36
N GLU A 379 -6.99 10.20 0.52
CA GLU A 379 -6.63 10.97 1.69
C GLU A 379 -7.60 10.64 2.84
N PRO A 380 -7.22 10.90 4.08
CA PRO A 380 -8.13 10.68 5.21
C PRO A 380 -9.41 11.49 5.11
N GLY A 381 -10.54 10.86 5.47
CA GLY A 381 -11.74 11.62 5.84
C GLY A 381 -11.54 12.25 7.24
N THR A 382 -12.07 13.45 7.51
CA THR A 382 -12.95 14.24 6.64
C THR A 382 -12.20 15.18 5.67
N ASN A 383 -10.88 15.27 5.74
CA ASN A 383 -10.08 16.19 4.92
C ASN A 383 -10.35 16.01 3.43
N GLY A 384 -10.40 14.77 2.95
CA GLY A 384 -10.72 14.45 1.55
C GLY A 384 -12.03 15.06 1.08
N GLN A 385 -13.05 15.16 1.96
CA GLN A 385 -14.35 15.77 1.63
C GLN A 385 -14.21 17.23 1.21
N HIS A 386 -13.22 17.93 1.75
CA HIS A 386 -12.94 19.33 1.46
C HIS A 386 -11.90 19.53 0.35
N ALA A 387 -11.44 18.43 -0.28
CA ALA A 387 -10.42 18.47 -1.32
C ALA A 387 -10.94 18.00 -2.68
N PHE A 388 -11.55 16.81 -2.77
CA PHE A 388 -11.86 16.17 -4.05
C PHE A 388 -13.23 15.48 -4.12
N TYR A 389 -14.05 15.51 -3.08
CA TYR A 389 -15.37 14.84 -3.10
C TYR A 389 -16.34 15.49 -4.11
N GLN A 390 -16.15 16.74 -4.47
CA GLN A 390 -16.88 17.36 -5.57
C GLN A 390 -16.81 16.52 -6.85
N LEU A 391 -15.60 16.05 -7.19
CA LEU A 391 -15.40 15.18 -8.36
C LEU A 391 -16.08 13.82 -8.17
N ILE A 392 -15.95 13.20 -6.99
CA ILE A 392 -16.50 11.87 -6.74
C ILE A 392 -18.04 11.91 -6.83
N HIS A 393 -18.69 12.94 -6.29
CA HIS A 393 -20.15 13.09 -6.31
C HIS A 393 -20.71 13.52 -7.66
N GLN A 394 -20.14 14.58 -8.25
CA GLN A 394 -20.73 15.27 -9.42
C GLN A 394 -19.79 15.32 -10.64
N GLY A 395 -18.61 14.71 -10.56
CA GLY A 395 -17.71 14.62 -11.71
C GLY A 395 -18.16 13.59 -12.74
N THR A 396 -17.54 13.67 -13.92
CA THR A 396 -17.82 12.77 -15.07
C THR A 396 -17.10 11.43 -14.99
N LYS A 397 -16.24 11.22 -13.97
CA LYS A 397 -15.49 9.99 -13.77
C LYS A 397 -16.18 9.09 -12.75
N LEU A 398 -16.20 7.78 -13.05
CA LEU A 398 -16.60 6.78 -12.06
C LEU A 398 -15.38 6.42 -11.20
N VAL A 399 -15.50 6.62 -9.90
CA VAL A 399 -14.44 6.33 -8.93
C VAL A 399 -14.98 5.36 -7.87
N PRO A 400 -14.71 4.06 -7.99
CA PRO A 400 -14.94 3.12 -6.89
C PRO A 400 -14.13 3.53 -5.66
N CYS A 401 -14.73 3.49 -4.48
CA CYS A 401 -14.10 3.96 -3.25
C CYS A 401 -14.13 2.89 -2.16
N ASP A 402 -12.99 2.67 -1.51
CA ASP A 402 -12.86 1.91 -0.26
C ASP A 402 -12.87 2.89 0.92
N PHE A 403 -13.95 2.90 1.69
CA PHE A 403 -14.07 3.67 2.93
C PHE A 403 -13.62 2.78 4.10
N ILE A 404 -12.68 3.23 4.92
CA ILE A 404 -12.12 2.46 6.04
C ILE A 404 -12.26 3.27 7.32
N ALA A 405 -12.82 2.69 8.38
CA ALA A 405 -12.94 3.36 9.68
C ALA A 405 -12.82 2.37 10.84
N PRO A 406 -12.27 2.77 12.00
CA PRO A 406 -12.40 2.01 13.24
C PRO A 406 -13.73 2.32 13.94
N ALA A 407 -14.35 1.32 14.54
CA ALA A 407 -15.52 1.51 15.40
C ALA A 407 -15.12 2.10 16.77
N ILE A 408 -13.93 1.77 17.25
CA ILE A 408 -13.36 2.25 18.52
C ILE A 408 -12.13 3.12 18.20
N THR A 409 -12.09 4.32 18.77
CA THR A 409 -10.97 5.25 18.62
C THR A 409 -9.98 5.15 19.78
N HIS A 410 -8.69 5.29 19.51
CA HIS A 410 -7.66 5.46 20.55
C HIS A 410 -7.72 6.82 21.27
N ASN A 411 -8.46 7.79 20.72
CA ASN A 411 -8.55 9.15 21.28
C ASN A 411 -10.02 9.55 21.51
N PRO A 412 -10.64 9.12 22.61
CA PRO A 412 -12.06 9.41 22.91
C PRO A 412 -12.25 10.85 23.39
N LEU A 413 -12.12 11.82 22.48
CA LEU A 413 -12.30 13.24 22.75
C LEU A 413 -13.75 13.66 22.47
N SER A 414 -14.55 13.88 23.51
CA SER A 414 -15.94 14.36 23.42
C SER A 414 -16.72 13.62 22.29
N ASP A 415 -17.30 14.37 21.34
CA ASP A 415 -18.09 13.87 20.23
C ASP A 415 -17.33 13.80 18.87
N HIS A 416 -15.99 13.87 18.89
CA HIS A 416 -15.19 13.85 17.66
C HIS A 416 -15.39 12.55 16.87
N HIS A 417 -15.32 11.39 17.52
CA HIS A 417 -15.45 10.12 16.84
C HIS A 417 -16.85 9.86 16.28
N PRO A 418 -17.96 10.08 17.01
CA PRO A 418 -19.30 10.05 16.43
C PRO A 418 -19.48 10.98 15.22
N LYS A 419 -18.92 12.20 15.25
CA LYS A 419 -18.93 13.11 14.11
C LYS A 419 -18.16 12.57 12.91
N LEU A 420 -16.99 11.97 13.13
CA LEU A 420 -16.21 11.35 12.08
C LEU A 420 -16.98 10.18 11.44
N LEU A 421 -17.54 9.28 12.25
CA LEU A 421 -18.31 8.13 11.78
C LEU A 421 -19.61 8.53 11.10
N SER A 422 -20.29 9.58 11.57
CA SER A 422 -21.48 10.08 10.89
C SER A 422 -21.18 10.52 9.45
N ASN A 423 -20.02 11.14 9.22
CA ASN A 423 -19.55 11.47 7.88
C ASN A 423 -19.20 10.20 7.06
N PHE A 424 -18.51 9.23 7.66
CA PHE A 424 -18.22 7.96 7.02
C PHE A 424 -19.49 7.26 6.49
N PHE A 425 -20.53 7.16 7.31
CA PHE A 425 -21.80 6.54 6.91
C PHE A 425 -22.56 7.41 5.90
N ALA A 426 -22.65 8.73 6.14
CA ALA A 426 -23.40 9.64 5.28
C ALA A 426 -22.79 9.73 3.86
N GLN A 427 -21.45 9.71 3.73
CA GLN A 427 -20.83 9.80 2.43
C GLN A 427 -21.10 8.55 1.58
N THR A 428 -21.00 7.35 2.15
CA THR A 428 -21.32 6.12 1.41
C THR A 428 -22.80 6.03 1.03
N GLU A 429 -23.71 6.57 1.86
CA GLU A 429 -25.13 6.66 1.55
C GLU A 429 -25.40 7.69 0.43
N ALA A 430 -24.84 8.89 0.54
CA ALA A 430 -24.99 9.94 -0.46
C ALA A 430 -24.40 9.54 -1.84
N LEU A 431 -23.26 8.85 -1.85
CA LEU A 431 -22.66 8.32 -3.08
C LEU A 431 -23.55 7.26 -3.75
N ALA A 432 -24.18 6.40 -2.96
CA ALA A 432 -25.05 5.35 -3.47
C ALA A 432 -26.37 5.89 -4.02
N PHE A 433 -27.06 6.76 -3.28
CA PHE A 433 -28.45 7.13 -3.57
C PHE A 433 -28.60 8.53 -4.18
N GLY A 434 -27.63 9.41 -4.00
CA GLY A 434 -27.67 10.76 -4.53
C GLY A 434 -28.83 11.61 -3.98
N LYS A 435 -29.25 12.61 -4.77
CA LYS A 435 -30.42 13.47 -4.52
C LYS A 435 -31.06 13.84 -5.85
N SER A 436 -32.30 13.39 -6.07
CA SER A 436 -33.01 13.64 -7.32
C SER A 436 -33.43 15.11 -7.47
N ARG A 437 -33.79 15.51 -8.69
CA ARG A 437 -34.36 16.81 -8.99
C ARG A 437 -35.61 17.10 -8.16
N ASP A 438 -36.52 16.14 -8.06
CA ASP A 438 -37.79 16.30 -7.33
C ASP A 438 -37.54 16.61 -5.85
N VAL A 439 -36.54 15.95 -5.24
CA VAL A 439 -36.14 16.22 -3.85
C VAL A 439 -35.58 17.64 -3.71
N VAL A 440 -34.72 18.07 -4.63
CA VAL A 440 -34.15 19.45 -4.62
C VAL A 440 -35.25 20.48 -4.76
N GLU A 441 -36.20 20.28 -5.66
CA GLU A 441 -37.33 21.19 -5.85
C GLU A 441 -38.23 21.23 -4.62
N GLN A 442 -38.48 20.07 -3.98
CA GLN A 442 -39.25 20.00 -2.75
C GLN A 442 -38.55 20.74 -1.60
N GLU A 443 -37.23 20.60 -1.44
CA GLU A 443 -36.45 21.36 -0.46
C GLU A 443 -36.60 22.88 -0.66
N PHE A 444 -36.67 23.36 -1.92
CA PHE A 444 -36.91 24.78 -2.19
C PHE A 444 -38.34 25.22 -1.80
N ARG A 445 -39.35 24.40 -2.10
CA ARG A 445 -40.74 24.66 -1.68
C ARG A 445 -40.86 24.76 -0.15
N ASP A 446 -40.20 23.84 0.56
CA ASP A 446 -40.17 23.80 2.03
C ASP A 446 -39.48 25.06 2.63
N GLN A 447 -38.52 25.64 1.88
CA GLN A 447 -37.88 26.92 2.22
C GLN A 447 -38.70 28.17 1.80
N GLY A 448 -39.91 27.97 1.27
CA GLY A 448 -40.77 29.06 0.76
C GLY A 448 -40.28 29.70 -0.55
N LYS A 449 -39.44 28.95 -1.33
CA LYS A 449 -38.92 29.41 -2.62
C LYS A 449 -39.65 28.70 -3.75
N ASP A 450 -39.91 29.41 -4.85
CA ASP A 450 -40.49 28.86 -6.05
C ASP A 450 -39.37 28.16 -6.90
N PRO A 451 -39.43 26.82 -7.10
CA PRO A 451 -38.45 26.11 -7.92
C PRO A 451 -38.36 26.62 -9.36
N ALA A 452 -39.46 27.13 -9.94
CA ALA A 452 -39.46 27.68 -11.29
C ALA A 452 -38.56 28.94 -11.42
N GLN A 453 -38.42 29.71 -10.33
CA GLN A 453 -37.53 30.88 -10.29
C GLN A 453 -36.05 30.46 -10.06
N LEU A 454 -35.80 29.24 -9.67
CA LEU A 454 -34.49 28.66 -9.37
C LEU A 454 -34.07 27.57 -10.37
N GLU A 455 -34.73 27.49 -11.51
CA GLU A 455 -34.47 26.49 -12.56
C GLU A 455 -32.98 26.47 -12.99
N ASN A 456 -32.33 27.63 -13.00
CA ASN A 456 -30.90 27.74 -13.26
C ASN A 456 -29.99 27.29 -12.11
N VAL A 457 -30.53 26.96 -10.92
CA VAL A 457 -29.78 26.49 -9.74
C VAL A 457 -30.06 25.02 -9.45
N VAL A 458 -31.26 24.54 -9.74
CA VAL A 458 -31.69 23.15 -9.47
C VAL A 458 -30.70 22.11 -10.00
N PRO A 459 -30.20 22.17 -11.27
CA PRO A 459 -29.29 21.17 -11.82
C PRO A 459 -27.99 21.02 -11.02
N PHE A 460 -27.50 22.10 -10.42
CA PHE A 460 -26.24 22.08 -9.63
C PHE A 460 -26.41 21.45 -8.24
N LYS A 461 -27.64 21.24 -7.78
CA LYS A 461 -27.97 20.64 -6.50
C LYS A 461 -28.44 19.19 -6.61
N VAL A 462 -28.55 18.69 -7.82
CA VAL A 462 -28.84 17.26 -8.10
C VAL A 462 -27.55 16.47 -7.93
N PHE A 463 -27.67 15.31 -7.28
CA PHE A 463 -26.60 14.33 -7.14
C PHE A 463 -27.11 13.03 -7.77
N GLU A 464 -26.46 12.57 -8.81
CA GLU A 464 -26.89 11.38 -9.55
C GLU A 464 -26.86 10.11 -8.69
N GLY A 465 -25.99 10.06 -7.69
CA GLY A 465 -25.74 8.84 -6.93
C GLY A 465 -25.08 7.77 -7.78
N ASN A 466 -25.41 6.51 -7.48
CA ASN A 466 -24.96 5.33 -8.23
C ASN A 466 -23.43 5.18 -8.29
N ARG A 467 -22.72 5.75 -7.30
CA ARG A 467 -21.26 5.71 -7.11
C ARG A 467 -20.92 4.56 -6.17
N PRO A 468 -20.12 3.58 -6.62
CA PRO A 468 -19.88 2.37 -5.84
C PRO A 468 -18.92 2.62 -4.67
N THR A 469 -19.22 1.97 -3.55
CA THR A 469 -18.35 1.99 -2.37
C THR A 469 -18.25 0.63 -1.70
N ASN A 470 -17.08 0.30 -1.17
CA ASN A 470 -16.90 -0.68 -0.11
C ASN A 470 -16.76 0.05 1.22
N SER A 471 -17.33 -0.49 2.30
CA SER A 471 -17.13 0.01 3.65
C SER A 471 -16.41 -1.06 4.47
N ILE A 472 -15.21 -0.75 4.94
CA ILE A 472 -14.39 -1.61 5.77
C ILE A 472 -14.39 -1.04 7.18
N LEU A 473 -15.16 -1.65 8.07
CA LEU A 473 -15.25 -1.24 9.46
C LEU A 473 -14.37 -2.16 10.31
N LEU A 474 -13.25 -1.63 10.81
CA LEU A 474 -12.41 -2.30 11.79
C LEU A 474 -13.02 -2.13 13.18
N ARG A 475 -12.91 -3.14 14.03
CA ARG A 475 -13.31 -2.98 15.44
C ARG A 475 -12.48 -1.88 16.10
N GLU A 476 -11.17 -1.92 15.92
CA GLU A 476 -10.19 -0.95 16.37
C GLU A 476 -8.93 -1.09 15.50
N ILE A 477 -8.13 -0.04 15.35
CA ILE A 477 -6.82 -0.13 14.70
C ILE A 477 -5.81 -0.66 15.72
N THR A 478 -5.63 -1.98 15.71
CA THR A 478 -4.63 -2.69 16.51
C THR A 478 -3.52 -3.22 15.58
N PRO A 479 -2.37 -3.65 16.11
CA PRO A 479 -1.38 -4.35 15.29
C PRO A 479 -1.98 -5.52 14.51
N PHE A 480 -2.82 -6.33 15.16
CA PHE A 480 -3.49 -7.46 14.51
C PHE A 480 -4.43 -7.04 13.37
N SER A 481 -5.35 -6.11 13.63
CA SER A 481 -6.33 -5.68 12.61
C SER A 481 -5.66 -4.95 11.45
N LEU A 482 -4.61 -4.16 11.71
CA LEU A 482 -3.82 -3.52 10.66
C LEU A 482 -3.07 -4.55 9.82
N GLY A 483 -2.45 -5.56 10.45
CA GLY A 483 -1.78 -6.65 9.75
C GLY A 483 -2.74 -7.42 8.82
N ALA A 484 -3.93 -7.74 9.32
CA ALA A 484 -4.97 -8.40 8.53
C ALA A 484 -5.43 -7.52 7.35
N LEU A 485 -5.63 -6.22 7.57
CA LEU A 485 -6.05 -5.27 6.53
C LEU A 485 -4.99 -5.13 5.43
N ILE A 486 -3.71 -5.00 5.80
CA ILE A 486 -2.62 -4.93 4.82
C ILE A 486 -2.58 -6.21 3.98
N ALA A 487 -2.63 -7.38 4.61
CA ALA A 487 -2.62 -8.67 3.91
C ALA A 487 -3.85 -8.85 3.00
N LEU A 488 -5.02 -8.34 3.39
CA LEU A 488 -6.22 -8.32 2.55
C LEU A 488 -5.95 -7.60 1.22
N TYR A 489 -5.35 -6.41 1.27
CA TYR A 489 -5.03 -5.65 0.06
C TYR A 489 -3.90 -6.31 -0.75
N GLU A 490 -2.88 -6.87 -0.12
CA GLU A 490 -1.81 -7.60 -0.82
C GLU A 490 -2.38 -8.79 -1.60
N HIS A 491 -3.31 -9.55 -1.01
CA HIS A 491 -3.98 -10.66 -1.68
C HIS A 491 -5.01 -10.21 -2.72
N LYS A 492 -5.71 -9.09 -2.51
CA LYS A 492 -6.53 -8.44 -3.54
C LYS A 492 -5.71 -8.14 -4.79
N ILE A 493 -4.54 -7.51 -4.62
CA ILE A 493 -3.60 -7.15 -5.70
C ILE A 493 -3.12 -8.42 -6.43
N PHE A 494 -2.67 -9.44 -5.69
CA PHE A 494 -2.24 -10.71 -6.29
C PHE A 494 -3.36 -11.39 -7.07
N THR A 495 -4.58 -11.42 -6.52
CA THR A 495 -5.75 -12.01 -7.18
C THR A 495 -6.04 -11.31 -8.51
N GLN A 496 -6.02 -9.98 -8.54
CA GLN A 496 -6.20 -9.22 -9.78
C GLN A 496 -5.12 -9.57 -10.81
N GLY A 497 -3.85 -9.57 -10.43
CA GLY A 497 -2.76 -9.90 -11.34
C GLY A 497 -2.79 -11.35 -11.84
N ALA A 498 -3.22 -12.29 -10.99
CA ALA A 498 -3.37 -13.69 -11.38
C ALA A 498 -4.48 -13.87 -12.43
N ILE A 499 -5.64 -13.25 -12.21
CA ILE A 499 -6.80 -13.29 -13.13
C ILE A 499 -6.47 -12.57 -14.44
N LEU A 500 -5.81 -11.41 -14.37
CA LEU A 500 -5.43 -10.58 -15.51
C LEU A 500 -4.17 -11.07 -16.24
N ASN A 501 -3.68 -12.26 -15.92
CA ASN A 501 -2.55 -12.92 -16.61
C ASN A 501 -1.28 -12.08 -16.67
N ILE A 502 -0.96 -11.30 -15.63
CA ILE A 502 0.23 -10.45 -15.58
C ILE A 502 1.22 -10.88 -14.48
N PHE A 503 2.49 -10.49 -14.61
CA PHE A 503 3.48 -10.67 -13.54
C PHE A 503 3.37 -9.55 -12.51
N THR A 504 2.77 -9.86 -11.36
CA THR A 504 2.49 -8.90 -10.27
C THR A 504 3.75 -8.48 -9.50
N PHE A 505 4.82 -9.27 -9.50
CA PHE A 505 5.91 -9.14 -8.53
C PHE A 505 7.23 -8.63 -9.10
N ASP A 506 7.31 -8.36 -10.40
CA ASP A 506 8.42 -7.61 -11.03
C ASP A 506 8.09 -6.11 -11.18
N GLN A 507 9.08 -5.30 -11.62
CA GLN A 507 8.93 -3.84 -11.76
C GLN A 507 9.87 -3.27 -12.84
N TRP A 508 9.94 -3.86 -14.02
CA TRP A 508 10.82 -3.43 -15.12
C TRP A 508 10.61 -1.97 -15.56
N GLY A 509 9.39 -1.44 -15.39
CA GLY A 509 9.02 -0.07 -15.77
C GLY A 509 9.80 1.04 -15.06
N VAL A 510 10.47 0.74 -13.93
CA VAL A 510 11.26 1.75 -13.20
C VAL A 510 12.74 1.77 -13.60
N GLU A 511 13.20 0.88 -14.49
CA GLU A 511 14.64 0.72 -14.78
C GLU A 511 15.15 1.75 -15.82
N LEU A 512 14.36 2.09 -16.82
CA LEU A 512 14.79 3.00 -17.90
C LEU A 512 15.15 4.39 -17.36
N GLY A 513 14.33 4.95 -16.47
CA GLY A 513 14.59 6.24 -15.83
C GLY A 513 15.92 6.29 -15.08
N LYS A 514 16.24 5.23 -14.34
CA LYS A 514 17.53 5.11 -13.62
C LYS A 514 18.71 5.05 -14.59
N GLN A 515 18.60 4.31 -15.68
CA GLN A 515 19.64 4.21 -16.70
C GLN A 515 19.93 5.58 -17.32
N LEU A 516 18.88 6.34 -17.66
CA LEU A 516 19.01 7.68 -18.21
C LEU A 516 19.58 8.67 -17.18
N ALA A 517 19.13 8.61 -15.93
CA ALA A 517 19.65 9.45 -14.85
C ALA A 517 21.15 9.23 -14.62
N ASN A 518 21.63 7.98 -14.65
CA ASN A 518 23.06 7.66 -14.56
C ASN A 518 23.89 8.20 -15.72
N ARG A 519 23.30 8.36 -16.91
CA ARG A 519 23.97 9.00 -18.06
C ARG A 519 24.00 10.51 -17.95
N ILE A 520 22.93 11.12 -17.44
CA ILE A 520 22.81 12.58 -17.30
C ILE A 520 23.66 13.10 -16.13
N LEU A 521 23.76 12.36 -15.02
CA LEU A 521 24.42 12.84 -13.81
C LEU A 521 25.86 13.36 -14.03
N PRO A 522 26.74 12.67 -14.77
CA PRO A 522 28.08 13.20 -15.08
C PRO A 522 28.04 14.50 -15.88
N GLU A 523 27.05 14.65 -16.76
CA GLU A 523 26.92 15.85 -17.60
C GLU A 523 26.54 17.10 -16.83
N LEU A 524 25.98 16.93 -15.62
CA LEU A 524 25.66 18.04 -14.72
C LEU A 524 26.89 18.58 -13.97
N GLY A 525 28.03 17.88 -14.00
CA GLY A 525 29.20 18.19 -13.20
C GLY A 525 30.12 19.30 -13.77
N ASP A 526 29.94 19.69 -15.04
CA ASP A 526 30.73 20.71 -15.71
C ASP A 526 29.84 21.81 -16.34
N ASP A 527 30.47 22.81 -16.98
CA ASP A 527 29.78 23.95 -17.63
C ASP A 527 29.66 23.79 -19.15
N LYS A 528 30.04 22.62 -19.72
CA LYS A 528 29.95 22.38 -21.15
C LYS A 528 28.49 22.26 -21.57
N SER A 529 28.16 22.77 -22.74
CA SER A 529 26.86 22.59 -23.36
C SER A 529 26.62 21.11 -23.68
N VAL A 530 25.42 20.63 -23.39
CA VAL A 530 24.99 19.27 -23.67
C VAL A 530 24.11 19.26 -24.92
N ASP A 531 24.40 18.33 -25.84
CA ASP A 531 23.71 18.12 -27.11
C ASP A 531 23.44 16.62 -27.42
N SER A 532 23.68 15.74 -26.42
CA SER A 532 23.62 14.27 -26.54
C SER A 532 22.23 13.69 -26.38
N HIS A 533 21.23 14.51 -26.05
CA HIS A 533 19.84 14.11 -25.81
C HIS A 533 18.89 14.76 -26.80
N ASP A 534 17.57 14.58 -26.63
CA ASP A 534 16.57 15.35 -27.37
C ASP A 534 16.63 16.85 -27.02
N SER A 535 16.01 17.67 -27.86
CA SER A 535 16.10 19.13 -27.73
C SER A 535 15.56 19.68 -26.39
N SER A 536 14.55 19.02 -25.79
CA SER A 536 13.96 19.42 -24.51
C SER A 536 14.92 19.09 -23.37
N THR A 537 15.44 17.88 -23.32
CA THR A 537 16.39 17.44 -22.28
C THR A 537 17.67 18.26 -22.32
N ASN A 538 18.25 18.46 -23.52
CA ASN A 538 19.42 19.33 -23.72
C ASN A 538 19.14 20.76 -23.23
N GLY A 539 17.98 21.32 -23.64
CA GLY A 539 17.58 22.67 -23.26
C GLY A 539 17.46 22.86 -21.74
N LEU A 540 16.85 21.87 -21.05
CA LEU A 540 16.67 21.89 -19.59
C LEU A 540 18.00 21.75 -18.85
N ILE A 541 18.89 20.83 -19.27
CA ILE A 541 20.22 20.65 -18.67
C ILE A 541 21.04 21.92 -18.84
N ASN A 542 21.11 22.48 -20.04
CA ASN A 542 21.87 23.69 -20.32
C ASN A 542 21.32 24.90 -19.56
N ARG A 543 20.00 25.00 -19.37
CA ARG A 543 19.38 26.05 -18.58
C ARG A 543 19.68 25.89 -17.09
N TYR A 544 19.62 24.66 -16.56
CA TYR A 544 20.02 24.36 -15.19
C TYR A 544 21.47 24.78 -14.94
N LYS A 545 22.42 24.41 -15.83
CA LYS A 545 23.81 24.81 -15.72
C LYS A 545 23.98 26.33 -15.68
N ALA A 546 23.22 27.06 -16.50
CA ALA A 546 23.25 28.53 -16.52
C ALA A 546 22.63 29.20 -15.29
N TRP A 547 21.84 28.48 -14.49
CA TRP A 547 21.13 29.05 -13.33
C TRP A 547 21.67 28.58 -11.97
N ARG A 548 22.49 27.52 -11.92
CA ARG A 548 22.97 26.93 -10.66
C ARG A 548 24.05 27.79 -9.97
N ASP A 549 24.68 28.73 -10.70
CA ASP A 549 25.68 29.70 -10.21
C ASP A 549 24.94 30.99 -9.81
#